data_f66c09f3264e08bb4d542354a10cc741
#
_entry.id   f66c09f3264e08bb4d542354a10cc741
#
_cell.length_a   1.000
_cell.length_b   1.000
_cell.length_c   1.000
_cell.angle_alpha   90.00
_cell.angle_beta   90.00
_cell.angle_gamma   90.00
#
_symmetry.space_group_name_H-M   'P 1'
#
loop_
_entity.id
_entity.type
_entity.pdbx_description
1 polymer ?
#
loop_
_entity_poly.entity_id
_entity_poly.type
_entity_poly.pdbx_seq_one_letter_code
_entity_poly.pdbx_strand_id
1 'polypeptide(L)'
;MLKKYLLTFCLFIVMTINLNAAGTSDSSSGTSKVKSDYDKAVTIIKSAKKYEKKGKNEKAIKRYEKAQKLLIKSNKKKPLQADTLNYLGFTTRKLGDFENGEKYYLLGLEI
;
A
#
# COMPACT_ATOMS: atom_id res chain seq x y z
N MET A 1 -10.98 19.92 -46.16
CA MET A 1 -11.73 18.67 -45.92
C MET A 1 -11.20 17.81 -44.78
N LEU A 2 -9.90 17.69 -44.63
CA LEU A 2 -9.30 16.91 -43.56
C LEU A 2 -9.56 17.46 -42.14
N LYS A 3 -9.72 18.76 -42.01
CA LYS A 3 -9.97 19.39 -40.67
C LYS A 3 -11.34 19.05 -40.07
N LYS A 4 -12.32 18.74 -40.90
CA LYS A 4 -13.68 18.36 -40.45
C LYS A 4 -13.72 16.97 -39.81
N TYR A 5 -12.92 16.05 -40.34
CA TYR A 5 -12.86 14.68 -39.81
C TYR A 5 -12.05 14.58 -38.51
N LEU A 6 -11.06 15.46 -38.35
CA LEU A 6 -10.26 15.53 -37.12
C LEU A 6 -11.08 15.97 -35.91
N LEU A 7 -11.98 16.93 -36.12
CA LEU A 7 -12.87 17.44 -35.08
C LEU A 7 -13.90 16.39 -34.64
N THR A 8 -14.40 15.61 -35.60
CA THR A 8 -15.37 14.55 -35.31
C THR A 8 -14.72 13.42 -34.54
N PHE A 9 -13.45 13.11 -34.83
CA PHE A 9 -12.71 12.07 -34.15
C PHE A 9 -12.38 12.43 -32.68
N CYS A 10 -12.02 13.69 -32.42
CA CYS A 10 -11.79 14.18 -31.08
C CYS A 10 -13.04 14.15 -30.18
N LEU A 11 -14.22 14.40 -30.79
CA LEU A 11 -15.49 14.37 -30.06
C LEU A 11 -15.85 12.96 -29.59
N PHE A 12 -15.51 11.95 -30.40
CA PHE A 12 -15.78 10.54 -30.08
C PHE A 12 -14.90 10.04 -28.93
N ILE A 13 -13.65 10.51 -28.85
CA ILE A 13 -12.71 10.10 -27.79
C ILE A 13 -13.14 10.66 -26.43
N VAL A 14 -13.68 11.86 -26.41
CA VAL A 14 -14.16 12.50 -25.18
C VAL A 14 -15.38 11.77 -24.59
N MET A 15 -16.24 11.23 -25.45
CA MET A 15 -17.42 10.49 -24.98
C MET A 15 -17.11 9.12 -24.36
N THR A 16 -16.04 8.46 -24.82
CA THR A 16 -15.68 7.15 -24.28
C THR A 16 -15.04 7.24 -22.88
N ILE A 17 -14.42 8.34 -22.57
CA ILE A 17 -13.81 8.55 -21.24
C ILE A 17 -14.88 8.73 -20.15
N ASN A 18 -16.00 9.34 -20.50
CA ASN A 18 -17.10 9.56 -19.55
C ASN A 18 -17.83 8.26 -19.15
N LEU A 19 -17.84 7.27 -20.02
CA LEU A 19 -18.48 5.98 -19.72
C LEU A 19 -17.69 5.14 -18.71
N ASN A 20 -16.38 5.28 -18.70
CA ASN A 20 -15.55 4.54 -17.74
C ASN A 20 -15.60 5.14 -16.32
N ALA A 21 -15.86 6.43 -16.20
CA ALA A 21 -16.01 7.07 -14.91
C ALA A 21 -17.33 6.70 -14.22
N ALA A 22 -18.37 6.41 -14.97
CA ALA A 22 -19.66 6.02 -14.41
C ALA A 22 -19.69 4.58 -13.89
N GLY A 23 -18.85 3.68 -14.45
CA GLY A 23 -18.78 2.28 -14.03
C GLY A 23 -18.05 2.04 -12.71
N THR A 24 -17.24 3.00 -12.28
CA THR A 24 -16.49 2.87 -11.02
C THR A 24 -17.24 3.38 -9.80
N SER A 25 -18.31 4.11 -10.01
CA SER A 25 -19.11 4.63 -8.90
C SER A 25 -20.02 3.57 -8.26
N ASP A 26 -20.33 2.51 -8.98
CA ASP A 26 -21.23 1.47 -8.49
C ASP A 26 -20.56 0.48 -7.54
N SER A 27 -19.25 0.43 -7.54
CA SER A 27 -18.50 -0.38 -6.58
C SER A 27 -18.48 0.23 -5.17
N SER A 28 -18.97 1.41 -5.03
CA SER A 28 -19.10 2.09 -3.75
C SER A 28 -20.38 1.74 -3.02
N SER A 29 -20.91 0.55 -3.25
CA SER A 29 -22.03 0.09 -2.45
C SER A 29 -21.60 0.07 -0.97
N GLY A 30 -21.83 1.17 -0.33
CA GLY A 30 -21.81 1.42 1.10
C GLY A 30 -20.54 0.95 1.82
N THR A 31 -20.12 1.60 2.81
CA THR A 31 -19.02 1.23 3.70
C THR A 31 -17.66 1.11 3.01
N SER A 32 -17.15 2.22 2.52
CA SER A 32 -15.71 2.37 2.41
C SER A 32 -15.15 2.32 3.83
N LYS A 33 -14.91 1.13 4.32
CA LYS A 33 -14.23 0.90 5.59
C LYS A 33 -12.90 1.60 5.48
N VAL A 34 -12.69 2.67 6.22
CA VAL A 34 -11.40 3.37 6.27
C VAL A 34 -10.37 2.33 6.68
N LYS A 35 -9.42 2.04 5.79
CA LYS A 35 -8.35 1.07 6.06
C LYS A 35 -7.55 1.54 7.27
N SER A 36 -7.35 0.66 8.22
CA SER A 36 -6.50 0.93 9.38
C SER A 36 -5.05 1.15 8.96
N ASP A 37 -4.24 1.76 9.82
CA ASP A 37 -2.81 1.93 9.58
C ASP A 37 -2.12 0.57 9.37
N TYR A 38 -2.56 -0.45 10.09
CA TYR A 38 -2.10 -1.82 9.91
C TYR A 38 -2.40 -2.36 8.49
N ASP A 39 -3.64 -2.24 8.04
CA ASP A 39 -4.03 -2.72 6.70
C ASP A 39 -3.28 -2.01 5.59
N LYS A 40 -3.09 -0.70 5.73
CA LYS A 40 -2.27 0.09 4.78
C LYS A 40 -0.84 -0.41 4.75
N ALA A 41 -0.25 -0.66 5.92
CA ALA A 41 1.11 -1.17 6.04
C ALA A 41 1.27 -2.53 5.37
N VAL A 42 0.36 -3.46 5.61
CA VAL A 42 0.38 -4.79 4.98
C VAL A 42 0.33 -4.69 3.45
N THR A 43 -0.52 -3.83 2.92
CA THR A 43 -0.61 -3.57 1.47
C THR A 43 0.72 -3.03 0.92
N ILE A 44 1.35 -2.09 1.63
CA ILE A 44 2.64 -1.49 1.24
C ILE A 44 3.75 -2.54 1.28
N ILE A 45 3.77 -3.42 2.27
CA ILE A 45 4.73 -4.53 2.36
C ILE A 45 4.62 -5.46 1.16
N LYS A 46 3.42 -5.81 0.74
CA LYS A 46 3.22 -6.61 -0.48
C LYS A 46 3.82 -5.94 -1.71
N SER A 47 3.65 -4.63 -1.84
CA SER A 47 4.26 -3.83 -2.90
C SER A 47 5.80 -3.83 -2.81
N ALA A 48 6.35 -3.67 -1.61
CA ALA A 48 7.79 -3.72 -1.37
C ALA A 48 8.39 -5.06 -1.82
N LYS A 49 7.76 -6.17 -1.45
CA LYS A 49 8.19 -7.51 -1.87
C LYS A 49 8.20 -7.68 -3.39
N LYS A 50 7.22 -7.11 -4.09
CA LYS A 50 7.20 -7.11 -5.56
C LYS A 50 8.37 -6.36 -6.16
N TYR A 51 8.73 -5.20 -5.60
CA TYR A 51 9.90 -4.45 -6.04
C TYR A 51 11.20 -5.21 -5.78
N GLU A 52 11.35 -5.87 -4.64
CA GLU A 52 12.50 -6.73 -4.37
C GLU A 52 12.67 -7.82 -5.42
N LYS A 53 11.59 -8.53 -5.76
CA LYS A 53 11.61 -9.59 -6.77
C LYS A 53 12.05 -9.08 -8.15
N LYS A 54 11.79 -7.80 -8.45
CA LYS A 54 12.20 -7.15 -9.70
C LYS A 54 13.61 -6.55 -9.63
N GLY A 55 14.31 -6.70 -8.51
CA GLY A 55 15.62 -6.11 -8.28
C GLY A 55 15.61 -4.61 -8.04
N LYS A 56 14.42 -4.02 -7.80
CA LYS A 56 14.26 -2.58 -7.54
C LYS A 56 14.38 -2.29 -6.03
N ASN A 57 15.57 -2.51 -5.48
CA ASN A 57 15.80 -2.49 -4.04
C ASN A 57 15.54 -1.13 -3.39
N GLU A 58 15.91 -0.03 -4.04
CA GLU A 58 15.67 1.33 -3.50
C GLU A 58 14.18 1.61 -3.34
N LYS A 59 13.37 1.21 -4.31
CA LYS A 59 11.91 1.37 -4.22
C LYS A 59 11.32 0.48 -3.12
N ALA A 60 11.84 -0.72 -2.98
CA ALA A 60 11.45 -1.64 -1.91
C ALA A 60 11.74 -1.05 -0.52
N ILE A 61 12.94 -0.52 -0.31
CA ILE A 61 13.35 0.10 0.95
C ILE A 61 12.42 1.26 1.32
N LYS A 62 12.13 2.15 0.38
CA LYS A 62 11.20 3.28 0.62
C LYS A 62 9.81 2.78 1.05
N ARG A 63 9.36 1.69 0.47
CA ARG A 63 8.08 1.08 0.84
C ARG A 63 8.14 0.47 2.24
N TYR A 64 9.21 -0.22 2.59
CA TYR A 64 9.39 -0.76 3.94
C TYR A 64 9.45 0.35 4.99
N GLU A 65 10.14 1.45 4.71
CA GLU A 65 10.15 2.61 5.61
C GLU A 65 8.74 3.16 5.87
N LYS A 66 7.97 3.32 4.81
CA LYS A 66 6.58 3.80 4.91
C LYS A 66 5.71 2.82 5.71
N ALA A 67 5.84 1.53 5.45
CA ALA A 67 5.12 0.51 6.18
C ALA A 67 5.50 0.49 7.66
N GLN A 68 6.79 0.60 7.99
CA GLN A 68 7.27 0.65 9.36
C GLN A 68 6.66 1.81 10.13
N LYS A 69 6.61 3.00 9.54
CA LYS A 69 5.99 4.18 10.19
C LYS A 69 4.51 3.95 10.52
N LEU A 70 3.78 3.35 9.60
CA LEU A 70 2.37 3.02 9.81
C LEU A 70 2.19 1.95 10.90
N LEU A 71 3.07 0.97 10.94
CA LEU A 71 3.03 -0.08 11.97
C LEU A 71 3.38 0.46 13.35
N ILE A 72 4.34 1.37 13.46
CA ILE A 72 4.66 2.06 14.72
C ILE A 72 3.43 2.83 15.21
N LYS A 73 2.76 3.54 14.31
CA LYS A 73 1.55 4.28 14.63
C LYS A 73 0.41 3.35 15.07
N SER A 74 0.24 2.23 14.37
CA SER A 74 -0.73 1.20 14.75
C SER A 74 -0.44 0.61 16.14
N ASN A 75 0.82 0.31 16.42
CA ASN A 75 1.25 -0.22 17.71
C ASN A 75 1.03 0.76 18.87
N LYS A 76 1.16 2.05 18.63
CA LYS A 76 0.83 3.08 19.63
C LYS A 76 -0.65 3.12 19.97
N LYS A 77 -1.51 2.95 18.96
CA LYS A 77 -2.97 2.95 19.14
C LYS A 77 -3.49 1.69 19.82
N LYS A 78 -2.97 0.55 19.43
CA LYS A 78 -3.30 -0.76 19.98
C LYS A 78 -2.01 -1.53 20.25
N PRO A 79 -1.43 -1.39 21.47
CA PRO A 79 -0.20 -2.09 21.83
C PRO A 79 -0.40 -3.62 21.89
N LEU A 80 0.71 -4.33 21.78
CA LEU A 80 0.78 -5.77 22.00
C LEU A 80 -0.12 -6.61 21.08
N GLN A 81 -0.27 -6.19 19.84
CA GLN A 81 -0.87 -7.02 18.80
C GLN A 81 0.22 -7.86 18.12
N ALA A 82 0.13 -9.18 18.23
CA ALA A 82 1.14 -10.11 17.73
C ALA A 82 1.43 -9.88 16.23
N ASP A 83 0.41 -9.69 15.42
CA ASP A 83 0.57 -9.45 13.98
C ASP A 83 1.32 -8.16 13.69
N THR A 84 1.00 -7.09 14.41
CA THR A 84 1.67 -5.79 14.26
C THR A 84 3.15 -5.90 14.63
N LEU A 85 3.45 -6.55 15.75
CA LEU A 85 4.83 -6.75 16.21
C LEU A 85 5.63 -7.64 15.26
N ASN A 86 5.00 -8.65 14.68
CA ASN A 86 5.62 -9.51 13.68
C ASN A 86 6.00 -8.73 12.42
N TYR A 87 5.10 -7.90 11.90
CA TYR A 87 5.40 -7.05 10.76
C TYR A 87 6.41 -5.94 11.08
N LEU A 88 6.41 -5.41 12.30
CA LEU A 88 7.45 -4.48 12.75
C LEU A 88 8.82 -5.16 12.75
N GLY A 89 8.91 -6.37 13.27
CA GLY A 89 10.13 -7.16 13.21
C GLY A 89 10.61 -7.36 11.78
N PHE A 90 9.70 -7.73 10.89
CA PHE A 90 10.00 -7.94 9.48
C PHE A 90 10.50 -6.68 8.78
N THR A 91 9.77 -5.58 8.86
CA THR A 91 10.14 -4.32 8.19
C THR A 91 11.42 -3.73 8.76
N THR A 92 11.61 -3.78 10.05
CA THR A 92 12.80 -3.27 10.74
C THR A 92 14.05 -4.05 10.29
N ARG A 93 13.95 -5.37 10.15
CA ARG A 93 15.04 -6.19 9.59
C ARG A 93 15.32 -5.86 8.13
N LYS A 94 14.29 -5.66 7.32
CA LYS A 94 14.44 -5.26 5.91
C LYS A 94 15.17 -3.92 5.76
N LEU A 95 15.06 -3.06 6.74
CA LEU A 95 15.77 -1.77 6.79
C LEU A 95 17.18 -1.89 7.36
N GLY A 96 17.63 -3.08 7.73
CA GLY A 96 18.98 -3.35 8.20
C GLY A 96 19.16 -3.27 9.72
N ASP A 97 18.12 -2.97 10.47
CA ASP A 97 18.15 -2.93 11.93
C ASP A 97 17.75 -4.29 12.51
N PHE A 98 18.71 -5.20 12.56
CA PHE A 98 18.48 -6.57 13.01
C PHE A 98 18.20 -6.68 14.50
N GLU A 99 18.84 -5.84 15.30
CA GLU A 99 18.68 -5.84 16.76
C GLU A 99 17.26 -5.47 17.16
N ASN A 100 16.75 -4.34 16.69
CA ASN A 100 15.39 -3.93 17.00
C ASN A 100 14.35 -4.82 16.32
N GLY A 101 14.65 -5.34 15.13
CA GLY A 101 13.80 -6.33 14.47
C GLY A 101 13.59 -7.57 15.30
N GLU A 102 14.66 -8.09 15.91
CA GLU A 102 14.60 -9.24 16.82
C GLU A 102 13.78 -8.92 18.08
N LYS A 103 13.97 -7.74 18.67
CA LYS A 103 13.19 -7.31 19.83
C LYS A 103 11.68 -7.32 19.56
N TYR A 104 11.26 -6.84 18.39
CA TYR A 104 9.86 -6.88 18.01
C TYR A 104 9.32 -8.31 17.87
N TYR A 105 10.09 -9.20 17.26
CA TYR A 105 9.70 -10.60 17.15
C TYR A 105 9.57 -11.28 18.51
N LEU A 106 10.51 -11.05 19.39
CA LEU A 106 10.49 -11.61 20.75
C LEU A 106 9.27 -11.11 21.54
N LEU A 107 8.96 -9.82 21.44
CA LEU A 107 7.74 -9.27 22.05
C LEU A 107 6.47 -9.93 21.49
N GLY A 108 6.42 -10.17 20.21
CA GLY A 108 5.30 -10.85 19.58
C GLY A 108 5.11 -12.30 20.04
N LEU A 109 6.19 -12.98 20.36
CA LEU A 109 6.15 -14.37 20.85
C LEU A 109 5.66 -14.48 22.30
N GLU A 110 5.76 -13.42 23.08
CA GLU A 110 5.31 -13.39 24.49
C GLU A 110 3.80 -13.20 24.63
N ILE A 111 3.13 -12.85 23.58
CA ILE A 111 1.68 -12.67 23.53
C ILE A 111 1.03 -14.02 23.24
#